data_4ea6479a07745d0e2634af5da8114c55
#
_entry.id   4ea6479a07745d0e2634af5da8114c55
#
_cell.length_a   1.000
_cell.length_b   1.000
_cell.length_c   1.000
_cell.angle_alpha   90.00
_cell.angle_beta   90.00
_cell.angle_gamma   90.00
#
_symmetry.space_group_name_H-M   'P 1'
#
loop_
_entity.id
_entity.type
_entity.pdbx_description
1 polymer ?
#
loop_
_entity_poly.entity_id
_entity_poly.type
_entity_poly.pdbx_seq_one_letter_code
_entity_poly.pdbx_strand_id
1 'polypeptide(L)'
;MAKVDDRIKQLSLSPLPVEGGFFRFIHLFGDSSGAIYYLVTKDSFSSLHKLAKDEVWFFLEGGKCEQLTLTEGGSIKIKPLDENNRTTLVKAEEWQATRLVEGEYALFSTVMSPHYEAEDFSSPSDELLEQYPLLKEWL
;
A
#
# COMPACT_ATOMS: atom_id res chain seq x y z
N MET A 1 -1.81 4.49 -19.30
CA MET A 1 -1.54 5.17 -20.51
C MET A 1 -1.43 6.64 -20.26
N ALA A 2 -1.86 7.49 -21.21
CA ALA A 2 -1.71 8.94 -21.01
C ALA A 2 -2.26 9.40 -19.66
N LYS A 3 -3.41 8.86 -19.25
CA LYS A 3 -4.06 9.25 -18.00
C LYS A 3 -3.24 8.91 -16.76
N VAL A 4 -2.60 7.74 -16.75
CA VAL A 4 -1.75 7.32 -15.63
C VAL A 4 -0.51 8.21 -15.58
N ASP A 5 0.18 8.37 -16.70
CA ASP A 5 1.38 9.17 -16.80
C ASP A 5 1.10 10.63 -16.44
N ASP A 6 -0.04 11.15 -16.88
CA ASP A 6 -0.46 12.52 -16.56
C ASP A 6 -0.65 12.68 -15.05
N ARG A 7 -1.27 11.70 -14.40
CA ARG A 7 -1.51 11.78 -12.96
C ARG A 7 -0.21 11.71 -12.16
N ILE A 8 0.70 10.83 -12.57
CA ILE A 8 2.03 10.72 -11.95
C ILE A 8 2.75 12.07 -12.05
N LYS A 9 2.68 12.69 -13.22
CA LYS A 9 3.33 13.98 -13.46
C LYS A 9 2.68 15.10 -12.66
N GLN A 10 1.34 15.20 -12.70
CA GLN A 10 0.59 16.24 -11.99
C GLN A 10 0.84 16.24 -10.50
N LEU A 11 0.95 15.07 -9.91
CA LEU A 11 1.15 14.90 -8.47
C LEU A 11 2.63 14.76 -8.10
N SER A 12 3.53 14.81 -9.08
CA SER A 12 4.98 14.67 -8.86
C SER A 12 5.34 13.39 -8.13
N LEU A 13 4.74 12.28 -8.56
CA LEU A 13 4.99 10.99 -7.92
C LEU A 13 6.29 10.38 -8.43
N SER A 14 6.95 9.63 -7.57
CA SER A 14 8.18 8.90 -7.88
C SER A 14 8.02 7.42 -7.55
N PRO A 15 8.71 6.52 -8.29
CA PRO A 15 8.68 5.10 -7.94
C PRO A 15 9.16 4.87 -6.51
N LEU A 16 8.49 3.96 -5.82
CA LEU A 16 8.88 3.58 -4.47
C LEU A 16 9.71 2.30 -4.54
N PRO A 17 11.01 2.37 -4.21
CA PRO A 17 11.87 1.20 -4.26
C PRO A 17 11.39 0.08 -3.31
N VAL A 18 11.66 -1.17 -3.70
CA VAL A 18 11.36 -2.39 -2.95
C VAL A 18 9.87 -2.68 -2.86
N GLU A 19 9.08 -1.79 -2.27
CA GLU A 19 7.63 -2.00 -2.11
C GLU A 19 6.91 -1.98 -3.46
N GLY A 20 7.25 -1.02 -4.33
CA GLY A 20 6.53 -0.78 -5.58
C GLY A 20 5.53 0.34 -5.46
N GLY A 21 4.84 0.63 -6.58
CA GLY A 21 3.94 1.77 -6.66
C GLY A 21 4.70 3.09 -6.82
N PHE A 22 3.95 4.19 -6.77
CA PHE A 22 4.49 5.54 -6.91
C PHE A 22 3.98 6.40 -5.77
N PHE A 23 4.83 7.27 -5.23
CA PHE A 23 4.46 8.03 -4.04
C PHE A 23 5.02 9.44 -4.04
N ARG A 24 4.46 10.27 -3.15
CA ARG A 24 5.02 11.57 -2.78
C ARG A 24 4.52 11.94 -1.39
N PHE A 25 5.41 12.46 -0.55
CA PHE A 25 5.00 13.03 0.74
C PHE A 25 4.08 14.21 0.52
N ILE A 26 2.96 14.23 1.22
CA ILE A 26 2.06 15.37 1.28
C ILE A 26 2.50 16.29 2.41
N HIS A 27 2.65 15.73 3.61
CA HIS A 27 3.01 16.51 4.79
C HIS A 27 3.47 15.61 5.95
N LEU A 28 4.41 16.11 6.72
CA LEU A 28 4.78 15.54 8.02
C LEU A 28 4.30 16.49 9.10
N PHE A 29 3.54 15.97 10.06
CA PHE A 29 2.97 16.75 11.15
C PHE A 29 3.93 16.68 12.35
N GLY A 30 5.02 17.44 12.29
CA GLY A 30 6.08 17.39 13.30
C GLY A 30 6.63 15.97 13.40
N ASP A 31 6.69 15.45 14.63
CA ASP A 31 7.13 14.07 14.89
C ASP A 31 5.95 13.11 15.05
N SER A 32 4.71 13.56 14.83
CA SER A 32 3.53 12.76 15.16
C SER A 32 3.05 11.89 14.02
N SER A 33 2.83 12.44 12.84
CA SER A 33 2.23 11.66 11.76
C SER A 33 2.69 12.16 10.39
N GLY A 34 2.44 11.35 9.36
CA GLY A 34 2.76 11.71 7.99
C GLY A 34 1.71 11.22 7.02
N ALA A 35 1.52 11.96 5.94
CA ALA A 35 0.58 11.61 4.88
C ALA A 35 1.30 11.60 3.54
N ILE A 36 0.93 10.66 2.66
CA ILE A 36 1.47 10.54 1.32
C ILE A 36 0.36 10.36 0.30
N TYR A 37 0.67 10.68 -0.96
CA TYR A 37 -0.04 10.10 -2.09
C TYR A 37 0.59 8.76 -2.43
N TYR A 38 -0.21 7.81 -2.86
CA TYR A 38 0.28 6.52 -3.32
C TYR A 38 -0.56 6.03 -4.49
N LEU A 39 0.10 5.66 -5.59
CA LEU A 39 -0.55 5.22 -6.82
C LEU A 39 -0.07 3.83 -7.19
N VAL A 40 -1.00 2.96 -7.55
CA VAL A 40 -0.68 1.60 -8.02
C VAL A 40 -1.14 1.41 -9.45
N THR A 41 -0.39 0.60 -10.18
CA THR A 41 -0.76 0.12 -11.51
C THR A 41 -0.68 -1.41 -11.49
N LYS A 42 -1.03 -2.07 -12.61
CA LYS A 42 -0.90 -3.52 -12.70
C LYS A 42 0.55 -3.98 -12.51
N ASP A 43 1.47 -3.23 -13.08
CA ASP A 43 2.88 -3.61 -13.10
C ASP A 43 3.68 -3.09 -11.93
N SER A 44 3.14 -2.12 -11.19
CA SER A 44 3.81 -1.54 -10.04
C SER A 44 2.78 -1.28 -8.94
N PHE A 45 2.78 -2.11 -7.94
CA PHE A 45 1.80 -2.09 -6.88
C PHE A 45 2.48 -2.26 -5.52
N SER A 46 1.71 -2.18 -4.44
CA SER A 46 2.24 -2.36 -3.09
C SER A 46 2.43 -3.84 -2.82
N SER A 47 3.65 -4.34 -3.05
CA SER A 47 3.95 -5.74 -2.82
C SER A 47 4.05 -6.03 -1.33
N LEU A 48 3.96 -7.30 -0.97
CA LEU A 48 3.87 -7.73 0.42
C LEU A 48 4.99 -7.18 1.28
N HIS A 49 4.62 -6.49 2.36
CA HIS A 49 5.54 -5.93 3.33
C HIS A 49 4.86 -5.78 4.68
N LYS A 50 5.65 -5.48 5.69
CA LYS A 50 5.14 -5.22 7.04
C LYS A 50 5.69 -3.89 7.52
N LEU A 51 4.83 -3.12 8.18
CA LEU A 51 5.24 -1.87 8.82
C LEU A 51 5.06 -1.98 10.34
N ALA A 52 5.93 -1.32 11.08
CA ALA A 52 5.90 -1.34 12.54
C ALA A 52 4.93 -0.31 13.14
N LYS A 53 4.16 0.36 12.30
CA LYS A 53 3.21 1.40 12.73
C LYS A 53 1.89 1.26 11.99
N ASP A 54 0.83 1.80 12.56
CA ASP A 54 -0.50 1.77 11.95
C ASP A 54 -0.53 2.65 10.70
N GLU A 55 -1.28 2.20 9.71
CA GLU A 55 -1.47 2.96 8.47
C GLU A 55 -2.93 2.90 8.05
N VAL A 56 -3.50 4.06 7.72
CA VAL A 56 -4.84 4.15 7.15
C VAL A 56 -4.71 4.48 5.66
N TRP A 57 -5.44 3.74 4.84
CA TRP A 57 -5.52 3.96 3.40
C TRP A 57 -6.83 4.64 3.05
N PHE A 58 -6.78 5.65 2.19
CA PHE A 58 -7.95 6.36 1.68
C PHE A 58 -7.95 6.25 0.17
N PHE A 59 -9.00 5.65 -0.40
CA PHE A 59 -9.15 5.58 -1.85
C PHE A 59 -9.59 6.95 -2.39
N LEU A 60 -8.86 7.48 -3.36
CA LEU A 60 -9.16 8.79 -3.96
C LEU A 60 -9.82 8.64 -5.32
N GLU A 61 -9.23 7.88 -6.23
CA GLU A 61 -9.77 7.72 -7.59
C GLU A 61 -9.16 6.51 -8.29
N GLY A 62 -9.77 6.13 -9.40
CA GLY A 62 -9.23 5.10 -10.28
C GLY A 62 -9.98 3.80 -10.20
N GLY A 63 -9.30 2.71 -10.51
CA GLY A 63 -9.87 1.39 -10.57
C GLY A 63 -9.93 0.70 -9.22
N LYS A 64 -10.50 -0.50 -9.23
CA LYS A 64 -10.68 -1.30 -8.02
C LYS A 64 -9.38 -1.99 -7.63
N CYS A 65 -9.08 -1.97 -6.35
CA CYS A 65 -7.97 -2.72 -5.76
C CYS A 65 -8.47 -3.75 -4.76
N GLU A 66 -7.61 -4.71 -4.47
CA GLU A 66 -7.76 -5.61 -3.34
C GLU A 66 -6.57 -5.43 -2.41
N GLN A 67 -6.84 -5.45 -1.12
CA GLN A 67 -5.79 -5.39 -0.10
C GLN A 67 -5.82 -6.66 0.74
N LEU A 68 -4.66 -7.32 0.78
CA LEU A 68 -4.45 -8.49 1.63
C LEU A 68 -3.79 -8.03 2.92
N THR A 69 -4.26 -8.57 4.05
CA THR A 69 -3.56 -8.43 5.33
C THR A 69 -3.42 -9.81 5.97
N LEU A 70 -2.28 -10.01 6.63
CA LEU A 70 -2.02 -11.19 7.46
C LEU A 70 -1.77 -10.70 8.87
N THR A 71 -2.66 -11.08 9.78
CA THR A 71 -2.57 -10.68 11.19
C THR A 71 -1.50 -11.49 11.93
N GLU A 72 -1.08 -11.01 13.09
CA GLU A 72 -0.15 -11.74 13.95
C GLU A 72 -0.68 -13.11 14.34
N GLY A 73 -2.00 -13.25 14.44
CA GLY A 73 -2.63 -14.52 14.76
C GLY A 73 -2.69 -15.51 13.59
N GLY A 74 -2.20 -15.13 12.42
CA GLY A 74 -2.16 -15.99 11.25
C GLY A 74 -3.41 -15.97 10.38
N SER A 75 -4.28 -14.98 10.57
CA SER A 75 -5.51 -14.83 9.77
C SER A 75 -5.25 -13.98 8.54
N ILE A 76 -5.57 -14.52 7.36
CA ILE A 76 -5.46 -13.78 6.10
C ILE A 76 -6.83 -13.21 5.75
N LYS A 77 -6.86 -11.92 5.41
CA LYS A 77 -8.07 -11.23 4.93
C LYS A 77 -7.75 -10.53 3.62
N ILE A 78 -8.68 -10.58 2.68
CA ILE A 78 -8.59 -9.86 1.41
C ILE A 78 -9.84 -9.01 1.30
N LYS A 79 -9.64 -7.69 1.24
CA LYS A 79 -10.74 -6.72 1.23
C LYS A 79 -10.70 -5.88 -0.04
N PRO A 80 -11.85 -5.51 -0.58
CA PRO A 80 -11.88 -4.54 -1.68
C PRO A 80 -11.48 -3.15 -1.16
N LEU A 81 -10.81 -2.39 -2.01
CA LEU A 81 -10.45 -1.00 -1.74
C LEU A 81 -10.74 -0.25 -3.04
N ASP A 82 -11.84 0.49 -3.07
CA ASP A 82 -12.41 1.09 -4.27
C ASP A 82 -13.38 2.20 -3.92
N GLU A 83 -14.14 2.70 -4.89
CA GLU A 83 -15.09 3.80 -4.67
C GLU A 83 -16.20 3.47 -3.67
N ASN A 84 -16.51 2.19 -3.46
CA ASN A 84 -17.53 1.74 -2.51
C ASN A 84 -16.93 1.29 -1.17
N ASN A 85 -15.63 1.08 -1.10
CA ASN A 85 -14.90 0.66 0.09
C ASN A 85 -13.65 1.52 0.18
N ARG A 86 -13.81 2.71 0.73
CA ARG A 86 -12.85 3.80 0.57
C ARG A 86 -11.73 3.85 1.58
N THR A 87 -11.87 3.17 2.70
CA THR A 87 -10.83 3.22 3.74
C THR A 87 -10.52 1.84 4.28
N THR A 88 -9.25 1.63 4.64
CA THR A 88 -8.84 0.45 5.40
C THR A 88 -7.80 0.87 6.42
N LEU A 89 -7.79 0.18 7.54
CA LEU A 89 -6.76 0.33 8.57
C LEU A 89 -5.90 -0.94 8.55
N VAL A 90 -4.60 -0.75 8.40
CA VAL A 90 -3.61 -1.82 8.58
C VAL A 90 -2.89 -1.53 9.89
N LYS A 91 -3.01 -2.44 10.84
CA LYS A 91 -2.39 -2.25 12.15
C LYS A 91 -0.89 -2.55 12.09
N ALA A 92 -0.15 -1.93 13.00
CA ALA A 92 1.26 -2.21 13.16
C ALA A 92 1.50 -3.72 13.23
N GLU A 93 2.58 -4.17 12.60
CA GLU A 93 3.03 -5.56 12.56
C GLU A 93 2.16 -6.51 11.74
N GLU A 94 1.13 -6.03 11.07
CA GLU A 94 0.41 -6.85 10.08
C GLU A 94 1.15 -6.81 8.73
N TRP A 95 1.21 -7.95 8.06
CA TRP A 95 1.67 -8.00 6.67
C TRP A 95 0.58 -7.44 5.78
N GLN A 96 0.96 -6.67 4.77
CA GLN A 96 0.00 -6.04 3.85
C GLN A 96 0.51 -6.04 2.42
N ALA A 97 -0.43 -6.09 1.48
CA ALA A 97 -0.17 -5.90 0.06
C ALA A 97 -1.43 -5.35 -0.58
N THR A 98 -1.27 -4.49 -1.58
CA THR A 98 -2.40 -3.88 -2.30
C THR A 98 -2.12 -3.93 -3.78
N ARG A 99 -3.05 -4.51 -4.55
CA ARG A 99 -2.89 -4.66 -6.00
C ARG A 99 -4.14 -4.20 -6.75
N LEU A 100 -3.93 -3.75 -7.97
CA LEU A 100 -5.01 -3.33 -8.87
C LEU A 100 -5.65 -4.55 -9.50
N VAL A 101 -6.98 -4.64 -9.48
CA VAL A 101 -7.72 -5.72 -10.12
C VAL A 101 -8.53 -5.25 -11.31
N GLU A 102 -8.89 -3.97 -11.38
CA GLU A 102 -9.61 -3.38 -12.51
C GLU A 102 -9.08 -1.99 -12.80
N GLY A 103 -9.10 -1.60 -14.09
CA GLY A 103 -8.67 -0.28 -14.50
C GLY A 103 -7.17 -0.20 -14.76
N GLU A 104 -6.67 1.00 -14.99
CA GLU A 104 -5.27 1.25 -15.32
C GLU A 104 -4.44 1.67 -14.12
N TYR A 105 -5.07 2.32 -13.14
CA TYR A 105 -4.40 2.77 -11.92
C TYR A 105 -5.43 2.99 -10.82
N ALA A 106 -4.96 3.07 -9.60
CA ALA A 106 -5.74 3.56 -8.47
C ALA A 106 -4.86 4.49 -7.63
N LEU A 107 -5.45 5.59 -7.19
CA LEU A 107 -4.76 6.60 -6.39
C LEU A 107 -5.31 6.60 -4.98
N PHE A 108 -4.39 6.63 -4.03
CA PHE A 108 -4.69 6.65 -2.61
C PHE A 108 -3.96 7.79 -1.91
N SER A 109 -4.44 8.14 -0.73
CA SER A 109 -3.63 8.77 0.28
C SER A 109 -3.47 7.79 1.43
N THR A 110 -2.30 7.72 2.05
CA THR A 110 -2.13 6.95 3.27
C THR A 110 -1.59 7.84 4.37
N VAL A 111 -1.97 7.52 5.60
CA VAL A 111 -1.55 8.26 6.79
C VAL A 111 -0.99 7.27 7.80
N MET A 112 0.20 7.55 8.30
CA MET A 112 0.82 6.77 9.37
C MET A 112 1.01 7.65 10.60
N SER A 113 0.77 7.08 11.77
CA SER A 113 1.01 7.76 13.04
C SER A 113 1.52 6.74 14.06
N PRO A 114 2.75 6.88 14.57
CA PRO A 114 3.76 7.88 14.17
C PRO A 114 4.17 7.77 12.69
N HIS A 115 4.82 8.80 12.16
CA HIS A 115 5.19 8.82 10.76
C HIS A 115 6.20 7.71 10.40
N TYR A 116 6.26 7.37 9.11
CA TYR A 116 7.15 6.33 8.58
C TYR A 116 8.62 6.64 8.83
N GLU A 117 9.35 5.60 9.22
CA GLU A 117 10.81 5.60 9.28
C GLU A 117 11.31 4.34 8.56
N ALA A 118 12.52 4.40 7.99
CA ALA A 118 13.04 3.29 7.19
C ALA A 118 13.10 1.95 7.95
N GLU A 119 13.40 1.98 9.23
CA GLU A 119 13.46 0.77 10.06
C GLU A 119 12.09 0.14 10.33
N ASP A 120 10.99 0.83 9.99
CA ASP A 120 9.64 0.27 10.14
C ASP A 120 9.34 -0.79 9.09
N PHE A 121 10.02 -0.76 7.96
CA PHE A 121 9.73 -1.60 6.80
C PHE A 121 10.42 -2.96 6.89
N SER A 122 9.66 -4.03 6.64
CA SER A 122 10.19 -5.39 6.55
C SER A 122 9.68 -6.07 5.29
N SER A 123 10.57 -6.74 4.58
CA SER A 123 10.23 -7.59 3.44
C SER A 123 9.94 -9.01 3.95
N PRO A 124 9.11 -9.79 3.23
CA PRO A 124 8.81 -11.15 3.67
C PRO A 124 10.02 -12.06 3.57
N SER A 125 10.12 -13.01 4.49
CA SER A 125 11.13 -14.05 4.48
C SER A 125 10.66 -15.25 3.66
N ASP A 126 11.60 -16.08 3.25
CA ASP A 126 11.26 -17.33 2.57
C ASP A 126 10.42 -18.23 3.48
N GLU A 127 10.71 -18.23 4.78
CA GLU A 127 9.96 -19.02 5.76
C GLU A 127 8.48 -18.60 5.82
N LEU A 128 8.23 -17.29 5.80
CA LEU A 128 6.86 -16.77 5.79
C LEU A 128 6.12 -17.22 4.54
N LEU A 129 6.77 -17.15 3.39
CA LEU A 129 6.16 -17.52 2.11
C LEU A 129 5.90 -19.03 2.03
N GLU A 130 6.73 -19.84 2.65
CA GLU A 130 6.51 -21.28 2.74
C GLU A 130 5.34 -21.62 3.67
N GLN A 131 5.22 -20.89 4.77
CA GLN A 131 4.14 -21.08 5.73
C GLN A 131 2.79 -20.66 5.14
N TYR A 132 2.78 -19.59 4.33
CA TYR A 132 1.57 -19.07 3.70
C TYR A 132 1.79 -18.92 2.18
N PRO A 133 1.71 -20.01 1.41
CA PRO A 133 2.01 -19.97 -0.03
C PRO A 133 1.17 -18.97 -0.84
N LEU A 134 -0.04 -18.67 -0.40
CA LEU A 134 -0.91 -17.68 -1.06
C LEU A 134 -0.22 -16.33 -1.17
N LEU A 135 0.63 -15.98 -0.21
CA LEU A 135 1.31 -14.68 -0.20
C LEU A 135 2.21 -14.47 -1.41
N LYS A 136 2.65 -15.54 -2.06
CA LYS A 136 3.53 -15.44 -3.24
C LYS A 136 2.86 -14.71 -4.41
N GLU A 137 1.53 -14.70 -4.45
CA GLU A 137 0.77 -14.00 -5.49
C GLU A 137 0.76 -12.49 -5.27
N TRP A 138 1.27 -12.03 -4.15
CA TRP A 138 1.24 -10.62 -3.76
C TRP A 138 2.62 -9.98 -3.67
N LEU A 139 3.60 -10.59 -4.30
CA LEU A 139 4.98 -10.07 -4.35
C LEU A 139 5.20 -9.15 -5.54
#